data_ef9a12754322f74e1b704079711e1f8b
#
_entry.id   ef9a12754322f74e1b704079711e1f8b
#
_cell.length_a   1.000
_cell.length_b   1.000
_cell.length_c   1.000
_cell.angle_alpha   90.00
_cell.angle_beta   90.00
_cell.angle_gamma   90.00
#
_symmetry.space_group_name_H-M   'P 1'
#
loop_
_entity.id
_entity.type
_entity.pdbx_description
1 polymer ?
#
loop_
_entity_poly.entity_id
_entity_poly.type
_entity_poly.pdbx_seq_one_letter_code
_entity_poly.pdbx_strand_id
1 'polypeptide(L)'
;MNEEEIIRKESFKFFDNKIKSSNKVNAIDDFHELKHRLNDFYTSENKAIFLDEIEFQIKKDLEEHRLEAHNGQSIPKCPKEIKAENLLFYIKQEIDTLPIIAHQKFKSNEHKIRDKVFVSYSHLDKEFLTDVQRHFKPFLSKIDFWDDSKIEPGQKWKEEIEKAILTTKVAILLVSTDFLGSDFIASNELPHLLSAAEKEGAVILIVILKPCLFEEFNELNVFQTMNPPNRPITKMNYDEKEELFVNLVRQTKKILHK
;
A
#
# COMPACT_ATOMS: atom_id res chain seq x y z
N MET A 1 25.69 6.57 5.96
CA MET A 1 24.47 6.35 6.77
C MET A 1 23.38 7.18 6.10
N ASN A 2 22.34 6.57 5.62
CA ASN A 2 21.23 7.29 4.99
C ASN A 2 20.31 7.91 6.06
N GLU A 3 19.39 8.80 5.66
CA GLU A 3 18.50 9.51 6.59
C GLU A 3 17.62 8.53 7.40
N GLU A 4 17.14 7.46 6.78
CA GLU A 4 16.35 6.40 7.43
C GLU A 4 17.15 5.71 8.55
N GLU A 5 18.40 5.32 8.29
CA GLU A 5 19.26 4.68 9.30
C GLU A 5 19.48 5.59 10.51
N ILE A 6 19.60 6.89 10.29
CA ILE A 6 19.73 7.88 11.35
C ILE A 6 18.46 7.91 12.19
N ILE A 7 17.29 8.01 11.55
CA ILE A 7 16.01 8.06 12.25
C ILE A 7 15.76 6.78 13.05
N ARG A 8 15.99 5.60 12.47
CA ARG A 8 15.85 4.31 13.19
C ARG A 8 16.76 4.23 14.42
N LYS A 9 17.99 4.69 14.29
CA LYS A 9 18.94 4.73 15.42
C LYS A 9 18.49 5.69 16.52
N GLU A 10 17.95 6.84 16.15
CA GLU A 10 17.38 7.79 17.11
C GLU A 10 16.10 7.25 17.75
N SER A 11 15.25 6.56 16.99
CA SER A 11 14.05 5.90 17.50
C SER A 11 14.38 4.83 18.54
N PHE A 12 15.37 3.98 18.25
CA PHE A 12 15.86 3.00 19.20
C PHE A 12 16.36 3.63 20.50
N LYS A 13 17.14 4.71 20.41
CA LYS A 13 17.62 5.45 21.60
C LYS A 13 16.45 6.07 22.39
N PHE A 14 15.47 6.61 21.67
CA PHE A 14 14.27 7.18 22.31
C PHE A 14 13.49 6.08 23.04
N PHE A 15 13.28 4.92 22.40
CA PHE A 15 12.62 3.78 23.03
C PHE A 15 13.34 3.35 24.31
N ASP A 16 14.63 3.14 24.27
CA ASP A 16 15.41 2.66 25.41
C ASP A 16 15.39 3.64 26.58
N ASN A 17 15.57 4.94 26.29
CA ASN A 17 15.69 5.98 27.33
C ASN A 17 14.34 6.49 27.86
N LYS A 18 13.27 6.44 27.05
CA LYS A 18 12.01 7.12 27.37
C LYS A 18 10.82 6.18 27.56
N ILE A 19 10.82 5.04 26.89
CA ILE A 19 9.70 4.08 26.94
C ILE A 19 10.07 2.88 27.82
N LYS A 20 11.15 2.18 27.50
CA LYS A 20 11.59 0.98 28.23
C LYS A 20 12.00 1.29 29.67
N SER A 21 12.73 2.37 29.88
CA SER A 21 13.18 2.85 31.19
C SER A 21 12.12 3.67 31.94
N SER A 22 10.91 3.82 31.38
CA SER A 22 9.87 4.66 31.94
C SER A 22 9.21 4.01 33.16
N ASN A 23 9.20 4.74 34.27
CA ASN A 23 8.45 4.39 35.49
C ASN A 23 6.98 4.85 35.46
N LYS A 24 6.52 5.41 34.32
CA LYS A 24 5.13 5.88 34.16
C LYS A 24 4.19 4.67 34.15
N VAL A 25 3.09 4.80 34.91
CA VAL A 25 2.11 3.72 35.02
C VAL A 25 1.23 3.62 33.76
N ASN A 26 0.91 4.77 33.16
CA ASN A 26 -0.04 4.86 32.06
C ASN A 26 0.67 4.96 30.69
N ALA A 27 0.20 4.20 29.73
CA ALA A 27 0.70 4.23 28.34
C ALA A 27 0.47 5.61 27.67
N ILE A 28 -0.56 6.36 28.07
CA ILE A 28 -0.89 7.65 27.50
C ILE A 28 0.19 8.71 27.78
N ASP A 29 0.86 8.61 28.95
CA ASP A 29 1.95 9.54 29.29
C ASP A 29 3.20 9.31 28.45
N ASP A 30 3.50 8.05 28.10
CA ASP A 30 4.57 7.72 27.17
C ASP A 30 4.20 8.10 25.74
N PHE A 31 2.92 7.95 25.38
CA PHE A 31 2.42 8.35 24.08
C PHE A 31 2.46 9.87 23.87
N HIS A 32 2.15 10.67 24.88
CA HIS A 32 2.29 12.12 24.79
C HIS A 32 3.74 12.56 24.57
N GLU A 33 4.70 11.92 25.22
CA GLU A 33 6.13 12.19 25.03
C GLU A 33 6.57 11.79 23.61
N LEU A 34 6.08 10.65 23.10
CA LEU A 34 6.28 10.23 21.74
C LEU A 34 5.68 11.22 20.72
N LYS A 35 4.45 11.70 20.92
CA LYS A 35 3.83 12.72 20.07
C LYS A 35 4.63 14.02 20.07
N HIS A 36 5.15 14.44 21.21
CA HIS A 36 6.01 15.60 21.27
C HIS A 36 7.26 15.42 20.39
N ARG A 37 7.89 14.26 20.45
CA ARG A 37 9.05 13.93 19.60
C ARG A 37 8.72 13.90 18.12
N LEU A 38 7.51 13.47 17.73
CA LEU A 38 7.06 13.46 16.33
C LEU A 38 7.02 14.87 15.70
N ASN A 39 6.85 15.92 16.50
CA ASN A 39 6.86 17.29 15.99
C ASN A 39 8.25 17.74 15.50
N ASP A 40 9.31 17.05 15.87
CA ASP A 40 10.66 17.33 15.40
C ASP A 40 10.90 16.85 13.95
N PHE A 41 10.00 16.02 13.41
CA PHE A 41 10.09 15.53 12.05
C PHE A 41 9.20 16.33 11.10
N TYR A 42 9.80 16.87 10.03
CA TYR A 42 9.11 17.72 9.05
C TYR A 42 8.25 16.91 8.07
N THR A 43 8.66 15.68 7.74
CA THR A 43 7.96 14.85 6.75
C THR A 43 7.14 13.74 7.42
N SER A 44 6.03 13.38 6.81
CA SER A 44 5.22 12.24 7.26
C SER A 44 5.97 10.92 7.13
N GLU A 45 6.88 10.82 6.15
CA GLU A 45 7.75 9.66 5.98
C GLU A 45 8.68 9.48 7.17
N ASN A 46 9.35 10.54 7.63
CA ASN A 46 10.23 10.49 8.79
C ASN A 46 9.47 10.15 10.08
N LYS A 47 8.23 10.66 10.22
CA LYS A 47 7.33 10.28 11.32
C LYS A 47 6.97 8.80 11.29
N ALA A 48 6.67 8.28 10.10
CA ALA A 48 6.34 6.87 9.93
C ALA A 48 7.53 5.97 10.24
N ILE A 49 8.77 6.31 9.80
CA ILE A 49 10.00 5.56 10.15
C ILE A 49 10.17 5.50 11.67
N PHE A 50 10.02 6.65 12.31
CA PHE A 50 10.17 6.75 13.75
C PHE A 50 9.16 5.86 14.48
N LEU A 51 7.88 5.94 14.10
CA LEU A 51 6.81 5.16 14.72
C LEU A 51 6.96 3.65 14.46
N ASP A 52 7.33 3.25 13.23
CA ASP A 52 7.57 1.86 12.86
C ASP A 52 8.66 1.22 13.73
N GLU A 53 9.78 1.92 13.91
CA GLU A 53 10.86 1.43 14.76
C GLU A 53 10.44 1.33 16.23
N ILE A 54 9.69 2.32 16.74
CA ILE A 54 9.17 2.27 18.12
C ILE A 54 8.19 1.10 18.29
N GLU A 55 7.28 0.90 17.33
CA GLU A 55 6.34 -0.23 17.35
C GLU A 55 7.08 -1.57 17.37
N PHE A 56 8.11 -1.72 16.54
CA PHE A 56 8.96 -2.91 16.50
C PHE A 56 9.64 -3.18 17.84
N GLN A 57 10.23 -2.16 18.45
CA GLN A 57 10.94 -2.30 19.74
C GLN A 57 9.98 -2.64 20.89
N ILE A 58 8.78 -2.06 20.92
CA ILE A 58 7.76 -2.39 21.93
C ILE A 58 7.31 -3.85 21.78
N LYS A 59 7.04 -4.31 20.55
CA LYS A 59 6.65 -5.70 20.29
C LYS A 59 7.74 -6.67 20.74
N LYS A 60 8.98 -6.36 20.43
CA LYS A 60 10.13 -7.17 20.83
C LYS A 60 10.27 -7.24 22.36
N ASP A 61 10.23 -6.09 23.06
CA ASP A 61 10.30 -6.05 24.54
C ASP A 61 9.12 -6.79 25.20
N LEU A 62 7.94 -6.73 24.58
CA LEU A 62 6.75 -7.46 25.03
C LEU A 62 6.91 -8.97 24.87
N GLU A 63 7.45 -9.44 23.75
CA GLU A 63 7.74 -10.87 23.53
C GLU A 63 8.82 -11.39 24.47
N GLU A 64 9.91 -10.64 24.66
CA GLU A 64 10.96 -10.94 25.63
C GLU A 64 10.37 -11.06 27.04
N HIS A 65 9.55 -10.11 27.45
CA HIS A 65 8.85 -10.14 28.73
C HIS A 65 7.94 -11.36 28.90
N ARG A 66 7.17 -11.72 27.87
CA ARG A 66 6.31 -12.91 27.89
C ARG A 66 7.12 -14.19 28.05
N LEU A 67 8.24 -14.30 27.36
CA LEU A 67 9.14 -15.45 27.46
C LEU A 67 9.73 -15.57 28.85
N GLU A 68 10.27 -14.48 29.41
CA GLU A 68 10.97 -14.49 30.69
C GLU A 68 10.03 -14.61 31.90
N ALA A 69 8.91 -13.86 31.91
CA ALA A 69 8.02 -13.77 33.08
C ALA A 69 6.81 -14.71 33.01
N HIS A 70 6.41 -15.15 31.82
CA HIS A 70 5.13 -15.85 31.59
C HIS A 70 5.26 -17.12 30.73
N ASN A 71 6.47 -17.66 30.54
CA ASN A 71 6.72 -18.84 29.72
C ASN A 71 6.13 -18.74 28.29
N GLY A 72 6.19 -17.55 27.68
CA GLY A 72 5.68 -17.26 26.35
C GLY A 72 4.17 -17.03 26.26
N GLN A 73 3.44 -17.02 27.36
CA GLN A 73 2.00 -16.80 27.38
C GLN A 73 1.65 -15.33 27.67
N SER A 74 0.60 -14.82 27.04
CA SER A 74 0.04 -13.51 27.39
C SER A 74 -0.81 -13.59 28.66
N ILE A 75 -0.55 -12.70 29.61
CA ILE A 75 -1.29 -12.62 30.88
C ILE A 75 -2.14 -11.35 30.91
N PRO A 76 -3.48 -11.44 30.77
CA PRO A 76 -4.38 -10.29 30.63
C PRO A 76 -4.35 -9.27 31.78
N LYS A 77 -3.79 -9.66 32.96
CA LYS A 77 -3.67 -8.77 34.12
C LYS A 77 -2.24 -8.28 34.38
N CYS A 78 -1.28 -8.59 33.51
CA CYS A 78 0.09 -8.11 33.65
C CYS A 78 0.16 -6.62 33.34
N PRO A 79 0.56 -5.75 34.29
CA PRO A 79 0.59 -4.30 34.06
C PRO A 79 1.54 -3.89 32.92
N LYS A 80 2.66 -4.61 32.74
CA LYS A 80 3.61 -4.34 31.66
C LYS A 80 3.03 -4.67 30.30
N GLU A 81 2.30 -5.79 30.16
CA GLU A 81 1.62 -6.16 28.92
C GLU A 81 0.50 -5.18 28.59
N ILE A 82 -0.36 -4.84 29.57
CA ILE A 82 -1.44 -3.87 29.38
C ILE A 82 -0.88 -2.52 28.90
N LYS A 83 0.20 -2.06 29.52
CA LYS A 83 0.85 -0.81 29.14
C LYS A 83 1.38 -0.85 27.71
N ALA A 84 2.10 -1.93 27.36
CA ALA A 84 2.66 -2.11 26.03
C ALA A 84 1.56 -2.21 24.95
N GLU A 85 0.49 -2.98 25.19
CA GLU A 85 -0.63 -3.14 24.26
C GLU A 85 -1.39 -1.83 24.06
N ASN A 86 -1.63 -1.05 25.12
CA ASN A 86 -2.26 0.25 25.02
C ASN A 86 -1.36 1.24 24.24
N LEU A 87 -0.06 1.23 24.46
CA LEU A 87 0.86 2.09 23.72
C LEU A 87 0.90 1.72 22.24
N LEU A 88 0.93 0.42 21.91
CA LEU A 88 0.83 -0.07 20.53
C LEU A 88 -0.49 0.37 19.87
N PHE A 89 -1.60 0.35 20.61
CA PHE A 89 -2.89 0.82 20.11
C PHE A 89 -2.84 2.32 19.77
N TYR A 90 -2.27 3.18 20.63
CA TYR A 90 -2.14 4.62 20.38
C TYR A 90 -1.19 4.91 19.21
N ILE A 91 -0.07 4.18 19.11
CA ILE A 91 0.87 4.29 17.99
C ILE A 91 0.18 3.94 16.68
N LYS A 92 -0.59 2.85 16.66
CA LYS A 92 -1.35 2.45 15.47
C LYS A 92 -2.34 3.54 15.03
N GLN A 93 -3.06 4.15 15.96
CA GLN A 93 -3.95 5.27 15.63
C GLN A 93 -3.19 6.47 15.06
N GLU A 94 -2.02 6.81 15.62
CA GLU A 94 -1.20 7.90 15.09
C GLU A 94 -0.69 7.61 13.69
N ILE A 95 -0.23 6.38 13.46
CA ILE A 95 0.18 5.91 12.14
C ILE A 95 -0.96 6.02 11.12
N ASP A 96 -2.19 5.65 11.51
CA ASP A 96 -3.38 5.73 10.65
C ASP A 96 -3.78 7.18 10.31
N THR A 97 -3.30 8.18 11.05
CA THR A 97 -3.48 9.60 10.74
C THR A 97 -2.45 10.14 9.75
N LEU A 98 -1.32 9.44 9.57
CA LEU A 98 -0.31 9.85 8.60
C LEU A 98 -0.81 9.59 7.17
N PRO A 99 -0.40 10.42 6.20
CA PRO A 99 -0.65 10.10 4.79
C PRO A 99 -0.17 8.69 4.48
N ILE A 100 -1.02 7.90 3.85
CA ILE A 100 -0.80 6.45 3.60
C ILE A 100 0.53 6.17 2.89
N ILE A 101 1.01 7.11 2.08
CA ILE A 101 2.32 7.06 1.40
C ILE A 101 3.50 6.90 2.38
N ALA A 102 3.42 7.54 3.56
CA ALA A 102 4.47 7.45 4.57
C ALA A 102 4.55 6.04 5.20
N HIS A 103 3.42 5.38 5.34
CA HIS A 103 3.32 4.10 6.06
C HIS A 103 3.87 2.90 5.28
N GLN A 104 3.86 2.97 3.95
CA GLN A 104 4.23 1.83 3.10
C GLN A 104 5.72 1.68 2.84
N LYS A 105 6.50 2.77 2.92
CA LYS A 105 7.95 2.70 2.73
C LYS A 105 8.68 1.81 3.74
N PHE A 106 8.09 1.53 4.89
CA PHE A 106 8.78 0.92 6.02
C PHE A 106 8.50 -0.56 6.24
N LYS A 107 7.38 -1.07 5.72
CA LYS A 107 7.16 -2.53 5.65
C LYS A 107 8.03 -3.22 4.57
N SER A 108 8.79 -2.47 3.79
CA SER A 108 9.46 -2.95 2.58
C SER A 108 10.99 -3.12 2.67
N ASN A 109 11.60 -3.20 3.85
CA ASN A 109 13.02 -3.59 3.98
C ASN A 109 13.28 -5.09 3.75
N GLU A 110 12.27 -5.88 3.45
CA GLU A 110 12.44 -7.03 2.58
C GLU A 110 12.36 -6.52 1.15
N HIS A 111 13.37 -6.75 0.34
CA HIS A 111 13.32 -6.61 -1.12
C HIS A 111 12.18 -7.48 -1.65
N LYS A 112 10.95 -7.01 -1.54
CA LYS A 112 9.80 -7.69 -2.16
C LYS A 112 9.98 -7.57 -3.66
N ILE A 113 10.25 -8.70 -4.29
CA ILE A 113 10.27 -8.81 -5.74
C ILE A 113 8.90 -8.31 -6.21
N ARG A 114 8.90 -7.23 -6.98
CA ARG A 114 7.69 -6.75 -7.65
C ARG A 114 7.53 -7.53 -8.94
N ASP A 115 6.54 -8.39 -8.99
CA ASP A 115 6.26 -9.27 -10.13
C ASP A 115 4.75 -9.36 -10.46
N LYS A 116 3.91 -8.73 -9.64
CA LYS A 116 2.46 -8.79 -9.76
C LYS A 116 1.90 -7.79 -10.76
N VAL A 117 0.86 -8.20 -11.46
CA VAL A 117 -0.01 -7.34 -12.26
C VAL A 117 -1.27 -7.05 -11.46
N PHE A 118 -1.48 -5.79 -11.13
CA PHE A 118 -2.67 -5.32 -10.42
C PHE A 118 -3.62 -4.63 -11.40
N VAL A 119 -4.91 -4.95 -11.33
CA VAL A 119 -5.94 -4.29 -12.15
C VAL A 119 -6.88 -3.51 -11.26
N SER A 120 -6.90 -2.17 -11.45
CA SER A 120 -7.83 -1.26 -10.80
C SER A 120 -8.94 -0.87 -11.77
N TYR A 121 -10.17 -0.98 -11.33
CA TYR A 121 -11.36 -0.71 -12.13
C TYR A 121 -12.56 -0.32 -11.25
N SER A 122 -13.55 0.37 -11.81
CA SER A 122 -14.83 0.55 -11.14
C SER A 122 -15.69 -0.71 -11.29
N HIS A 123 -16.37 -1.14 -10.23
CA HIS A 123 -17.29 -2.29 -10.28
C HIS A 123 -18.39 -2.15 -11.36
N LEU A 124 -18.72 -0.92 -11.74
CA LEU A 124 -19.64 -0.62 -12.85
C LEU A 124 -19.05 -0.93 -14.24
N ASP A 125 -17.73 -1.18 -14.31
CA ASP A 125 -16.99 -1.51 -15.52
C ASP A 125 -16.53 -2.98 -15.58
N LYS A 126 -17.15 -3.86 -14.79
CA LYS A 126 -16.76 -5.28 -14.64
C LYS A 126 -16.72 -6.05 -15.95
N GLU A 127 -17.54 -5.67 -16.93
CA GLU A 127 -17.52 -6.29 -18.27
C GLU A 127 -16.15 -6.17 -18.95
N PHE A 128 -15.51 -4.99 -18.85
CA PHE A 128 -14.17 -4.76 -19.41
C PHE A 128 -13.09 -5.54 -18.67
N LEU A 129 -13.20 -5.70 -17.34
CA LEU A 129 -12.30 -6.58 -16.58
C LEU A 129 -12.37 -8.01 -17.13
N THR A 130 -13.56 -8.52 -17.45
CA THR A 130 -13.72 -9.86 -18.00
C THR A 130 -12.99 -10.03 -19.33
N ASP A 131 -13.01 -9.03 -20.19
CA ASP A 131 -12.25 -9.03 -21.44
C ASP A 131 -10.74 -9.02 -21.19
N VAL A 132 -10.26 -8.21 -20.25
CA VAL A 132 -8.85 -8.20 -19.84
C VAL A 132 -8.45 -9.58 -19.29
N GLN A 133 -9.20 -10.15 -18.34
CA GLN A 133 -8.93 -11.46 -17.77
C GLN A 133 -8.86 -12.57 -18.85
N ARG A 134 -9.76 -12.52 -19.85
CA ARG A 134 -9.77 -13.45 -20.97
C ARG A 134 -8.45 -13.44 -21.75
N HIS A 135 -7.89 -12.25 -22.00
CA HIS A 135 -6.63 -12.11 -22.74
C HIS A 135 -5.41 -12.51 -21.91
N PHE A 136 -5.43 -12.33 -20.60
CA PHE A 136 -4.37 -12.78 -19.70
C PHE A 136 -4.44 -14.27 -19.38
N LYS A 137 -5.62 -14.92 -19.51
CA LYS A 137 -5.84 -16.33 -19.14
C LYS A 137 -4.77 -17.31 -19.66
N PRO A 138 -4.27 -17.24 -20.92
CA PRO A 138 -3.24 -18.15 -21.41
C PRO A 138 -1.88 -18.00 -20.71
N PHE A 139 -1.68 -16.94 -19.94
CA PHE A 139 -0.40 -16.57 -19.34
C PHE A 139 -0.39 -16.61 -17.80
N LEU A 140 -1.50 -16.95 -17.15
CA LEU A 140 -1.65 -16.94 -15.68
C LEU A 140 -0.70 -17.92 -14.97
N SER A 141 -0.12 -18.90 -15.66
CA SER A 141 0.95 -19.75 -15.10
C SER A 141 2.30 -19.04 -14.94
N LYS A 142 2.46 -17.85 -15.57
CA LYS A 142 3.71 -17.08 -15.61
C LYS A 142 3.52 -15.63 -15.15
N ILE A 143 2.27 -15.19 -14.95
CA ILE A 143 1.91 -13.83 -14.55
C ILE A 143 1.03 -13.92 -13.32
N ASP A 144 1.47 -13.36 -12.21
CA ASP A 144 0.61 -13.16 -11.04
C ASP A 144 -0.32 -11.97 -11.29
N PHE A 145 -1.48 -12.30 -11.86
CA PHE A 145 -2.53 -11.32 -12.20
C PHE A 145 -3.50 -11.20 -11.03
N TRP A 146 -3.66 -10.00 -10.50
CA TRP A 146 -4.50 -9.73 -9.35
C TRP A 146 -5.56 -8.67 -9.65
N ASP A 147 -6.78 -8.94 -9.25
CA ASP A 147 -7.91 -8.03 -9.16
C ASP A 147 -8.73 -8.38 -7.91
N ASP A 148 -9.67 -7.52 -7.53
CA ASP A 148 -10.45 -7.68 -6.30
C ASP A 148 -11.35 -8.91 -6.24
N SER A 149 -11.60 -9.58 -7.37
CA SER A 149 -12.34 -10.85 -7.39
C SER A 149 -11.59 -12.00 -6.70
N LYS A 150 -10.30 -11.82 -6.41
CA LYS A 150 -9.46 -12.79 -5.67
C LYS A 150 -9.57 -12.67 -4.16
N ILE A 151 -10.31 -11.70 -3.65
CA ILE A 151 -10.54 -11.54 -2.22
C ILE A 151 -11.57 -12.55 -1.76
N GLU A 152 -11.18 -13.42 -0.82
CA GLU A 152 -12.04 -14.49 -0.31
C GLU A 152 -13.00 -13.96 0.79
N PRO A 153 -14.18 -14.59 0.95
CA PRO A 153 -15.08 -14.27 2.04
C PRO A 153 -14.38 -14.38 3.41
N GLY A 154 -14.52 -13.33 4.22
CA GLY A 154 -13.88 -13.24 5.54
C GLY A 154 -12.53 -12.51 5.56
N GLN A 155 -11.93 -12.25 4.42
CA GLN A 155 -10.76 -11.37 4.31
C GLN A 155 -11.17 -9.90 4.42
N LYS A 156 -10.28 -9.07 4.96
CA LYS A 156 -10.49 -7.63 5.00
C LYS A 156 -10.09 -7.02 3.66
N TRP A 157 -11.08 -6.65 2.89
CA TRP A 157 -10.94 -6.17 1.51
C TRP A 157 -9.85 -5.10 1.32
N LYS A 158 -9.84 -4.05 2.15
CA LYS A 158 -8.84 -2.99 2.08
C LYS A 158 -7.41 -3.50 2.29
N GLU A 159 -7.20 -4.35 3.29
CA GLU A 159 -5.87 -4.91 3.60
C GLU A 159 -5.33 -5.80 2.46
N GLU A 160 -6.21 -6.55 1.78
CA GLU A 160 -5.80 -7.40 0.65
C GLU A 160 -5.41 -6.58 -0.59
N ILE A 161 -6.14 -5.49 -0.87
CA ILE A 161 -5.78 -4.53 -1.93
C ILE A 161 -4.41 -3.90 -1.64
N GLU A 162 -4.19 -3.40 -0.43
CA GLU A 162 -2.91 -2.79 -0.02
C GLU A 162 -1.75 -3.78 -0.20
N LYS A 163 -1.90 -5.03 0.25
CA LYS A 163 -0.89 -6.09 0.05
C LYS A 163 -0.59 -6.36 -1.42
N ALA A 164 -1.62 -6.38 -2.26
CA ALA A 164 -1.45 -6.60 -3.70
C ALA A 164 -0.66 -5.45 -4.34
N ILE A 165 -0.98 -4.19 -4.00
CA ILE A 165 -0.29 -3.00 -4.53
C ILE A 165 1.20 -3.01 -4.14
N LEU A 166 1.55 -3.43 -2.91
CA LEU A 166 2.95 -3.47 -2.45
C LEU A 166 3.87 -4.36 -3.30
N THR A 167 3.34 -5.38 -3.96
CA THR A 167 4.09 -6.30 -4.83
C THR A 167 3.84 -6.05 -6.32
N THR A 168 3.09 -4.99 -6.65
CA THR A 168 2.73 -4.65 -8.02
C THR A 168 3.94 -4.15 -8.82
N LYS A 169 4.23 -4.81 -9.94
CA LYS A 169 5.18 -4.36 -10.97
C LYS A 169 4.47 -3.59 -12.08
N VAL A 170 3.26 -4.04 -12.43
CA VAL A 170 2.43 -3.40 -13.46
C VAL A 170 1.05 -3.13 -12.91
N ALA A 171 0.62 -1.87 -12.91
CA ALA A 171 -0.74 -1.48 -12.60
C ALA A 171 -1.50 -1.17 -13.88
N ILE A 172 -2.59 -1.88 -14.13
CA ILE A 172 -3.51 -1.63 -15.25
C ILE A 172 -4.70 -0.86 -14.69
N LEU A 173 -4.91 0.37 -15.15
CA LEU A 173 -6.03 1.21 -14.76
C LEU A 173 -7.07 1.21 -15.88
N LEU A 174 -8.28 0.71 -15.60
CA LEU A 174 -9.41 0.69 -16.50
C LEU A 174 -10.26 1.96 -16.27
N VAL A 175 -9.96 3.02 -17.02
CA VAL A 175 -10.45 4.37 -16.74
C VAL A 175 -11.76 4.67 -17.46
N SER A 176 -12.74 5.09 -16.70
CA SER A 176 -14.06 5.59 -17.12
C SER A 176 -14.49 6.77 -16.22
N THR A 177 -15.63 7.36 -16.47
CA THR A 177 -16.23 8.33 -15.54
C THR A 177 -16.51 7.67 -14.17
N ASP A 178 -16.95 6.42 -14.17
CA ASP A 178 -17.24 5.66 -12.94
C ASP A 178 -15.95 5.37 -12.13
N PHE A 179 -14.83 5.10 -12.83
CA PHE A 179 -13.51 4.97 -12.21
C PHE A 179 -13.05 6.28 -11.57
N LEU A 180 -13.12 7.38 -12.34
CA LEU A 180 -12.68 8.70 -11.88
C LEU A 180 -13.56 9.27 -10.74
N GLY A 181 -14.81 8.86 -10.68
CA GLY A 181 -15.76 9.23 -9.62
C GLY A 181 -15.75 8.31 -8.40
N SER A 182 -14.90 7.31 -8.36
CA SER A 182 -14.83 6.37 -7.23
C SER A 182 -14.01 6.94 -6.07
N ASP A 183 -14.66 7.29 -4.97
CA ASP A 183 -13.98 7.75 -3.75
C ASP A 183 -13.00 6.72 -3.21
N PHE A 184 -13.32 5.42 -3.34
CA PHE A 184 -12.44 4.35 -2.91
C PHE A 184 -11.14 4.30 -3.72
N ILE A 185 -11.24 4.34 -5.05
CA ILE A 185 -10.07 4.33 -5.94
C ILE A 185 -9.22 5.57 -5.68
N ALA A 186 -9.84 6.75 -5.63
CA ALA A 186 -9.16 8.02 -5.40
C ALA A 186 -8.43 8.07 -4.05
N SER A 187 -9.02 7.49 -3.00
CA SER A 187 -8.48 7.58 -1.64
C SER A 187 -7.56 6.43 -1.24
N ASN A 188 -7.74 5.23 -1.81
CA ASN A 188 -7.07 4.02 -1.33
C ASN A 188 -6.19 3.30 -2.35
N GLU A 189 -6.46 3.38 -3.65
CA GLU A 189 -5.68 2.65 -4.66
C GLU A 189 -4.72 3.58 -5.42
N LEU A 190 -5.26 4.66 -5.99
CA LEU A 190 -4.52 5.52 -6.89
C LEU A 190 -3.27 6.16 -6.26
N PRO A 191 -3.32 6.76 -5.05
CA PRO A 191 -2.15 7.36 -4.43
C PRO A 191 -1.01 6.36 -4.24
N HIS A 192 -1.33 5.10 -3.90
CA HIS A 192 -0.35 4.05 -3.71
C HIS A 192 0.30 3.60 -5.01
N LEU A 193 -0.51 3.43 -6.06
CA LEU A 193 -0.04 3.05 -7.39
C LEU A 193 0.85 4.14 -8.00
N LEU A 194 0.47 5.42 -7.85
CA LEU A 194 1.26 6.55 -8.30
C LEU A 194 2.60 6.62 -7.56
N SER A 195 2.60 6.48 -6.23
CA SER A 195 3.82 6.44 -5.44
C SER A 195 4.74 5.27 -5.83
N ALA A 196 4.16 4.08 -6.07
CA ALA A 196 4.92 2.92 -6.53
C ALA A 196 5.53 3.15 -7.92
N ALA A 197 4.84 3.87 -8.81
CA ALA A 197 5.37 4.21 -10.13
C ALA A 197 6.53 5.21 -10.04
N GLU A 198 6.41 6.24 -9.20
CA GLU A 198 7.42 7.27 -9.07
C GLU A 198 8.70 6.80 -8.34
N LYS A 199 8.55 6.00 -7.29
CA LYS A 199 9.63 5.71 -6.33
C LYS A 199 10.16 4.29 -6.37
N GLU A 200 9.36 3.33 -6.87
CA GLU A 200 9.65 1.90 -6.69
C GLU A 200 9.67 1.12 -8.02
N GLY A 201 9.59 1.84 -9.15
CA GLY A 201 9.72 1.28 -10.49
C GLY A 201 8.54 0.43 -10.94
N ALA A 202 7.36 0.59 -10.35
CA ALA A 202 6.13 0.09 -10.91
C ALA A 202 5.78 0.86 -12.20
N VAL A 203 5.05 0.23 -13.12
CA VAL A 203 4.63 0.86 -14.38
C VAL A 203 3.11 0.90 -14.46
N ILE A 204 2.57 2.07 -14.75
CA ILE A 204 1.13 2.28 -14.92
C ILE A 204 0.77 2.18 -16.40
N LEU A 205 -0.17 1.30 -16.73
CA LEU A 205 -0.76 1.16 -18.06
C LEU A 205 -2.23 1.57 -17.97
N ILE A 206 -2.60 2.65 -18.67
CA ILE A 206 -3.95 3.21 -18.64
C ILE A 206 -4.72 2.79 -19.89
N VAL A 207 -5.92 2.24 -19.70
CA VAL A 207 -6.87 1.90 -20.75
C VAL A 207 -8.12 2.74 -20.57
N ILE A 208 -8.47 3.58 -21.56
CA ILE A 208 -9.67 4.39 -21.54
C ILE A 208 -10.85 3.56 -22.03
N LEU A 209 -11.80 3.28 -21.15
CA LEU A 209 -12.95 2.40 -21.42
C LEU A 209 -14.09 3.14 -22.12
N LYS A 210 -14.50 4.26 -21.54
CA LYS A 210 -15.64 5.10 -21.92
C LYS A 210 -15.20 6.55 -22.09
N PRO A 211 -15.93 7.40 -22.83
CA PRO A 211 -15.68 8.84 -22.83
C PRO A 211 -15.70 9.37 -21.39
N CYS A 212 -14.65 10.06 -21.00
CA CYS A 212 -14.52 10.67 -19.68
C CYS A 212 -13.59 11.88 -19.76
N LEU A 213 -13.60 12.74 -18.77
CA LEU A 213 -12.74 13.92 -18.68
C LEU A 213 -11.35 13.54 -18.10
N PHE A 214 -10.71 12.53 -18.70
CA PHE A 214 -9.40 12.04 -18.26
C PHE A 214 -8.35 13.14 -18.20
N GLU A 215 -8.37 14.06 -19.13
CA GLU A 215 -7.44 15.19 -19.26
C GLU A 215 -7.49 16.17 -18.07
N GLU A 216 -8.59 16.21 -17.33
CA GLU A 216 -8.74 17.07 -16.15
C GLU A 216 -8.05 16.48 -14.89
N PHE A 217 -7.63 15.22 -14.95
CA PHE A 217 -6.97 14.54 -13.83
C PHE A 217 -5.45 14.59 -13.98
N ASN A 218 -4.85 15.68 -13.47
CA ASN A 218 -3.41 15.95 -13.59
C ASN A 218 -2.50 14.82 -13.12
N GLU A 219 -2.92 14.05 -12.14
CA GLU A 219 -2.15 12.91 -11.60
C GLU A 219 -2.09 11.72 -12.57
N LEU A 220 -3.08 11.59 -13.44
CA LEU A 220 -3.18 10.50 -14.42
C LEU A 220 -2.74 10.91 -15.83
N ASN A 221 -2.99 12.14 -16.23
CA ASN A 221 -2.74 12.60 -17.60
C ASN A 221 -1.25 12.73 -17.94
N VAL A 222 -0.37 12.63 -16.95
CA VAL A 222 1.11 12.55 -17.13
C VAL A 222 1.55 11.20 -17.70
N PHE A 223 0.72 10.16 -17.60
CA PHE A 223 1.01 8.83 -18.12
C PHE A 223 0.47 8.65 -19.53
N GLN A 224 1.25 7.96 -20.38
CA GLN A 224 0.79 7.60 -21.70
C GLN A 224 -0.27 6.49 -21.63
N THR A 225 -1.42 6.72 -22.26
CA THR A 225 -2.52 5.76 -22.35
C THR A 225 -2.29 4.71 -23.44
N MET A 226 -2.85 3.50 -23.27
CA MET A 226 -2.79 2.41 -24.27
C MET A 226 -3.62 2.70 -25.52
N ASN A 227 -4.68 3.49 -25.36
CA ASN A 227 -5.52 4.01 -26.46
C ASN A 227 -5.80 5.49 -26.25
N PRO A 228 -5.92 6.30 -27.32
CA PRO A 228 -6.17 7.73 -27.18
C PRO A 228 -7.45 8.04 -26.39
N PRO A 229 -7.50 9.06 -25.51
CA PRO A 229 -8.69 9.42 -24.75
C PRO A 229 -9.93 9.72 -25.62
N ASN A 230 -9.73 10.26 -26.81
CA ASN A 230 -10.82 10.53 -27.77
C ASN A 230 -11.33 9.27 -28.51
N ARG A 231 -10.62 8.12 -28.35
CA ARG A 231 -11.01 6.83 -28.91
C ARG A 231 -11.07 5.75 -27.81
N PRO A 232 -12.02 5.84 -26.87
CA PRO A 232 -12.22 4.85 -25.82
C PRO A 232 -12.67 3.50 -26.39
N ILE A 233 -12.56 2.42 -25.61
CA ILE A 233 -12.94 1.06 -26.01
C ILE A 233 -14.37 1.01 -26.55
N THR A 234 -15.30 1.73 -25.97
CA THR A 234 -16.71 1.77 -26.41
C THR A 234 -16.91 2.31 -27.84
N LYS A 235 -15.92 3.03 -28.40
CA LYS A 235 -15.93 3.52 -29.78
C LYS A 235 -15.16 2.62 -30.76
N MET A 236 -14.57 1.53 -30.30
CA MET A 236 -13.80 0.58 -31.11
C MET A 236 -14.70 -0.53 -31.66
N ASN A 237 -14.39 -1.01 -32.84
CA ASN A 237 -14.95 -2.26 -33.33
C ASN A 237 -14.33 -3.49 -32.63
N TYR A 238 -14.83 -4.69 -32.91
CA TYR A 238 -14.36 -5.89 -32.25
C TYR A 238 -12.86 -6.15 -32.44
N ASP A 239 -12.36 -6.07 -33.66
CA ASP A 239 -10.94 -6.38 -33.98
C ASP A 239 -10.00 -5.38 -33.31
N GLU A 240 -10.35 -4.11 -33.28
CA GLU A 240 -9.59 -3.05 -32.59
C GLU A 240 -9.49 -3.28 -31.08
N LYS A 241 -10.58 -3.76 -30.45
CA LYS A 241 -10.58 -4.12 -29.04
C LYS A 241 -9.66 -5.31 -28.76
N GLU A 242 -9.77 -6.38 -29.59
CA GLU A 242 -8.90 -7.53 -29.48
C GLU A 242 -7.42 -7.16 -29.62
N GLU A 243 -7.10 -6.32 -30.59
CA GLU A 243 -5.72 -5.85 -30.82
C GLU A 243 -5.21 -5.02 -29.64
N LEU A 244 -6.04 -4.12 -29.07
CA LEU A 244 -5.68 -3.34 -27.90
C LEU A 244 -5.34 -4.25 -26.70
N PHE A 245 -6.17 -5.25 -26.40
CA PHE A 245 -5.93 -6.15 -25.29
C PHE A 245 -4.71 -7.08 -25.53
N VAL A 246 -4.49 -7.51 -26.76
CA VAL A 246 -3.25 -8.23 -27.14
C VAL A 246 -2.03 -7.36 -26.90
N ASN A 247 -2.08 -6.08 -27.26
CA ASN A 247 -1.00 -5.13 -27.01
C ASN A 247 -0.79 -4.86 -25.52
N LEU A 248 -1.87 -4.78 -24.73
CA LEU A 248 -1.80 -4.67 -23.28
C LEU A 248 -1.02 -5.85 -22.66
N VAL A 249 -1.35 -7.09 -23.07
CA VAL A 249 -0.63 -8.30 -22.62
C VAL A 249 0.84 -8.25 -23.04
N ARG A 250 1.14 -7.86 -24.29
CA ARG A 250 2.52 -7.73 -24.77
C ARG A 250 3.33 -6.74 -23.95
N GLN A 251 2.80 -5.54 -23.69
CA GLN A 251 3.47 -4.52 -22.89
C GLN A 251 3.68 -5.00 -21.45
N THR A 252 2.67 -5.60 -20.85
CA THR A 252 2.77 -6.18 -19.49
C THR A 252 3.91 -7.22 -19.43
N LYS A 253 3.96 -8.17 -20.36
CA LYS A 253 5.04 -9.17 -20.41
C LYS A 253 6.41 -8.54 -20.60
N LYS A 254 6.54 -7.54 -21.46
CA LYS A 254 7.81 -6.82 -21.68
C LYS A 254 8.31 -6.12 -20.41
N ILE A 255 7.40 -5.62 -19.58
CA ILE A 255 7.75 -4.95 -18.32
C ILE A 255 8.15 -5.97 -17.25
N LEU A 256 7.43 -7.09 -17.14
CA LEU A 256 7.71 -8.14 -16.16
C LEU A 256 9.05 -8.85 -16.42
N HIS A 257 9.55 -8.86 -17.66
CA HIS A 257 10.81 -9.51 -18.04
C HIS A 257 12.02 -8.56 -18.11
N LYS A 258 11.83 -7.30 -17.71
CA LYS A 258 12.91 -6.33 -17.50
C LYS A 258 13.38 -6.34 -16.05
#